data_388a375d5bbb049847aefb6edb5fc0a2
#
_entry.id   388a375d5bbb049847aefb6edb5fc0a2
#
_cell.length_a   1.000
_cell.length_b   1.000
_cell.length_c   1.000
_cell.angle_alpha   90.00
_cell.angle_beta   90.00
_cell.angle_gamma   90.00
#
_symmetry.space_group_name_H-M   'P 1'
#
loop_
_entity.id
_entity.type
_entity.pdbx_description
1 polymer ?
#
loop_
_entity_poly.entity_id
_entity_poly.type
_entity_poly.pdbx_seq_one_letter_code
_entity_poly.pdbx_strand_id
1 'polypeptide(L)'
;MTQPFIGEIQMFGFNFNPRGWAFCNGATLPISQNTALFSLIGTIYGGNGQTTFQLPNFAGRAGCQQGNGPGLSPRSLGQGFGVNTVTLSGTQIPQHNHGVRIYAQNNATLRSGTPQVNGGLSVSSNATATSFRPGTAPNTQFAPNMIQPNAGGGQPHQNQQPYLGVNFCIALQGIYPSFP
;
A
#
# COMPACT_ATOMS: atom_id res chain seq x y z
N MET A 1 -32.86 17.72 -20.12
CA MET A 1 -31.58 17.05 -19.72
C MET A 1 -30.55 17.46 -20.75
N THR A 2 -29.42 18.01 -20.30
CA THR A 2 -28.29 18.34 -21.16
C THR A 2 -27.68 17.04 -21.67
N GLN A 3 -27.40 16.95 -22.96
CA GLN A 3 -26.69 15.79 -23.51
C GLN A 3 -25.24 15.79 -23.01
N PRO A 4 -24.68 14.63 -22.60
CA PRO A 4 -23.30 14.56 -22.18
C PRO A 4 -22.35 14.75 -23.37
N PHE A 5 -21.11 15.13 -23.11
CA PHE A 5 -20.06 15.03 -24.11
C PHE A 5 -19.61 13.56 -24.27
N ILE A 6 -19.30 13.14 -25.50
CA ILE A 6 -18.69 11.81 -25.73
C ILE A 6 -17.36 11.77 -24.97
N GLY A 7 -17.15 10.69 -24.19
CA GLY A 7 -15.97 10.55 -23.31
C GLY A 7 -16.08 11.23 -21.94
N GLU A 8 -17.21 11.90 -21.65
CA GLU A 8 -17.48 12.43 -20.32
C GLU A 8 -17.58 11.30 -19.30
N ILE A 9 -16.92 11.46 -18.13
CA ILE A 9 -16.97 10.47 -17.05
C ILE A 9 -17.77 11.05 -15.90
N GLN A 10 -18.80 10.31 -15.46
CA GLN A 10 -19.62 10.67 -14.31
C GLN A 10 -19.67 9.55 -13.27
N MET A 11 -19.91 9.95 -12.03
CA MET A 11 -20.12 9.04 -10.90
C MET A 11 -21.62 8.81 -10.68
N PHE A 12 -21.99 7.52 -10.50
CA PHE A 12 -23.36 7.12 -10.23
C PHE A 12 -23.44 6.25 -8.97
N GLY A 13 -24.43 6.51 -8.12
CA GLY A 13 -24.68 5.77 -6.90
C GLY A 13 -25.50 4.48 -7.09
N PHE A 14 -25.93 4.16 -8.32
CA PHE A 14 -26.70 2.96 -8.65
C PHE A 14 -25.82 1.93 -9.39
N ASN A 15 -26.28 0.68 -9.50
CA ASN A 15 -25.50 -0.48 -9.92
C ASN A 15 -25.64 -0.89 -11.39
N PHE A 16 -26.14 0.01 -12.26
CA PHE A 16 -26.25 -0.21 -13.70
C PHE A 16 -25.71 0.99 -14.48
N ASN A 17 -25.27 0.77 -15.70
CA ASN A 17 -24.87 1.85 -16.60
C ASN A 17 -26.11 2.40 -17.31
N PRO A 18 -26.34 3.73 -17.35
CA PRO A 18 -27.41 4.34 -18.14
C PRO A 18 -27.28 4.01 -19.62
N ARG A 19 -28.38 4.15 -20.37
CA ARG A 19 -28.35 3.97 -21.83
C ARG A 19 -27.35 4.96 -22.46
N GLY A 20 -26.50 4.45 -23.33
CA GLY A 20 -25.45 5.25 -24.00
C GLY A 20 -24.19 5.47 -23.14
N TRP A 21 -24.09 4.80 -21.98
CA TRP A 21 -22.95 4.83 -21.09
C TRP A 21 -22.35 3.43 -20.90
N ALA A 22 -21.10 3.35 -20.52
CA ALA A 22 -20.45 2.10 -20.13
C ALA A 22 -19.66 2.28 -18.82
N PHE A 23 -19.50 1.21 -18.03
CA PHE A 23 -18.66 1.25 -16.83
C PHE A 23 -17.20 1.47 -17.18
N CYS A 24 -16.51 2.29 -16.38
CA CYS A 24 -15.07 2.50 -16.44
C CYS A 24 -14.34 1.39 -15.67
N ASN A 25 -14.43 0.16 -16.14
CA ASN A 25 -13.85 -1.04 -15.55
C ASN A 25 -12.75 -1.68 -16.40
N GLY A 26 -12.24 -0.96 -17.42
CA GLY A 26 -11.23 -1.47 -18.34
C GLY A 26 -11.80 -2.36 -19.45
N ALA A 27 -13.11 -2.32 -19.69
CA ALA A 27 -13.75 -3.12 -20.75
C ALA A 27 -13.15 -2.82 -22.11
N THR A 28 -12.97 -3.86 -22.93
CA THR A 28 -12.54 -3.74 -24.32
C THR A 28 -13.74 -3.56 -25.23
N LEU A 29 -13.73 -2.51 -26.04
CA LEU A 29 -14.81 -2.18 -26.98
C LEU A 29 -14.32 -2.28 -28.42
N PRO A 30 -15.21 -2.67 -29.37
CA PRO A 30 -14.93 -2.63 -30.80
C PRO A 30 -14.94 -1.18 -31.32
N ILE A 31 -13.92 -0.82 -32.12
CA ILE A 31 -13.80 0.51 -32.73
C ILE A 31 -14.97 0.79 -33.67
N SER A 32 -15.41 -0.22 -34.45
CA SER A 32 -16.45 -0.10 -35.45
C SER A 32 -17.79 0.41 -34.89
N GLN A 33 -18.07 0.15 -33.62
CA GLN A 33 -19.31 0.57 -32.97
C GLN A 33 -19.13 1.84 -32.11
N ASN A 34 -17.88 2.30 -31.89
CA ASN A 34 -17.56 3.41 -30.99
C ASN A 34 -16.49 4.34 -31.59
N THR A 35 -16.61 4.62 -32.91
CA THR A 35 -15.60 5.40 -33.66
C THR A 35 -15.37 6.79 -33.09
N ALA A 36 -16.45 7.47 -32.68
CA ALA A 36 -16.36 8.82 -32.13
C ALA A 36 -15.63 8.84 -30.76
N LEU A 37 -15.90 7.88 -29.90
CA LEU A 37 -15.17 7.76 -28.63
C LEU A 37 -13.71 7.37 -28.89
N PHE A 38 -13.46 6.42 -29.80
CA PHE A 38 -12.09 6.03 -30.17
C PHE A 38 -11.27 7.20 -30.71
N SER A 39 -11.86 8.10 -31.50
CA SER A 39 -11.14 9.28 -32.00
C SER A 39 -10.70 10.24 -30.88
N LEU A 40 -11.36 10.21 -29.71
CA LEU A 40 -11.03 11.06 -28.57
C LEU A 40 -10.00 10.42 -27.62
N ILE A 41 -10.18 9.13 -27.30
CA ILE A 41 -9.34 8.48 -26.29
C ILE A 41 -8.30 7.52 -26.88
N GLY A 42 -8.43 7.13 -28.14
CA GLY A 42 -7.48 6.23 -28.80
C GLY A 42 -7.22 4.96 -27.99
N THR A 43 -5.95 4.60 -27.87
CA THR A 43 -5.45 3.45 -27.10
C THR A 43 -4.81 3.86 -25.77
N ILE A 44 -5.11 5.05 -25.25
CA ILE A 44 -4.52 5.58 -23.99
C ILE A 44 -4.72 4.61 -22.82
N TYR A 45 -5.86 3.91 -22.79
CA TYR A 45 -6.20 2.96 -21.74
C TYR A 45 -5.97 1.49 -22.15
N GLY A 46 -5.50 1.24 -23.39
CA GLY A 46 -5.19 -0.08 -23.94
C GLY A 46 -5.99 -0.41 -25.19
N GLY A 47 -5.89 -1.67 -25.63
CA GLY A 47 -6.45 -2.17 -26.89
C GLY A 47 -5.40 -2.28 -27.97
N ASN A 48 -5.79 -2.83 -29.16
CA ASN A 48 -4.87 -3.01 -30.29
C ASN A 48 -4.84 -1.84 -31.28
N GLY A 49 -5.76 -0.87 -31.15
CA GLY A 49 -5.83 0.31 -32.00
C GLY A 49 -6.27 0.06 -33.45
N GLN A 50 -6.55 -1.18 -33.81
CA GLN A 50 -7.00 -1.58 -35.16
C GLN A 50 -8.48 -1.99 -35.16
N THR A 51 -8.87 -2.83 -34.23
CA THR A 51 -10.23 -3.35 -34.08
C THR A 51 -10.83 -3.05 -32.72
N THR A 52 -9.99 -2.88 -31.71
CA THR A 52 -10.41 -2.70 -30.31
C THR A 52 -9.63 -1.61 -29.60
N PHE A 53 -10.25 -1.02 -28.59
CA PHE A 53 -9.66 -0.13 -27.61
C PHE A 53 -10.24 -0.43 -26.21
N GLN A 54 -9.62 0.09 -25.15
CA GLN A 54 -10.08 -0.12 -23.80
C GLN A 54 -10.58 1.16 -23.15
N LEU A 55 -11.57 1.01 -22.29
CA LEU A 55 -12.07 2.06 -21.42
C LEU A 55 -11.16 2.27 -20.21
N PRO A 56 -11.20 3.46 -19.58
CA PRO A 56 -10.55 3.69 -18.28
C PRO A 56 -10.94 2.63 -17.27
N ASN A 57 -10.03 2.29 -16.36
CA ASN A 57 -10.29 1.34 -15.28
C ASN A 57 -10.15 2.02 -13.91
N PHE A 58 -11.30 2.35 -13.29
CA PHE A 58 -11.37 2.91 -11.94
C PHE A 58 -11.63 1.86 -10.86
N ALA A 59 -11.73 0.56 -11.20
CA ALA A 59 -11.92 -0.49 -10.21
C ALA A 59 -10.73 -0.52 -9.21
N GLY A 60 -10.99 -0.19 -7.95
CA GLY A 60 -9.98 -0.09 -6.90
C GLY A 60 -8.95 1.04 -7.08
N ARG A 61 -9.30 2.09 -7.84
CA ARG A 61 -8.41 3.24 -8.11
C ARG A 61 -9.14 4.56 -7.89
N ALA A 62 -8.40 5.56 -7.41
CA ALA A 62 -8.85 6.94 -7.36
C ALA A 62 -8.41 7.69 -8.63
N GLY A 63 -9.24 8.63 -9.09
CA GLY A 63 -8.87 9.53 -10.20
C GLY A 63 -7.83 10.56 -9.76
N CYS A 64 -6.92 10.89 -10.67
CA CYS A 64 -5.91 11.92 -10.48
C CYS A 64 -5.78 12.75 -11.76
N GLN A 65 -5.55 14.05 -11.62
CA GLN A 65 -5.28 14.95 -12.75
C GLN A 65 -3.91 14.62 -13.35
N GLN A 66 -3.84 14.57 -14.70
CA GLN A 66 -2.55 14.54 -15.39
C GLN A 66 -1.80 15.87 -15.20
N GLY A 67 -0.49 15.84 -15.32
CA GLY A 67 0.33 17.04 -15.28
C GLY A 67 1.56 16.88 -14.39
N ASN A 68 2.23 18.01 -14.17
CA ASN A 68 3.43 18.09 -13.35
C ASN A 68 3.26 19.18 -12.29
N GLY A 69 2.92 18.80 -11.06
CA GLY A 69 2.87 19.74 -9.93
C GLY A 69 4.27 20.04 -9.38
N PRO A 70 4.49 21.21 -8.75
CA PRO A 70 5.76 21.56 -8.13
C PRO A 70 6.18 20.52 -7.08
N GLY A 71 7.38 19.95 -7.24
CA GLY A 71 7.92 18.93 -6.34
C GLY A 71 7.24 17.54 -6.42
N LEU A 72 6.31 17.34 -7.38
CA LEU A 72 5.62 16.07 -7.58
C LEU A 72 6.12 15.37 -8.85
N SER A 73 5.98 14.04 -8.85
CA SER A 73 6.25 13.26 -10.06
C SER A 73 5.23 13.57 -11.16
N PRO A 74 5.67 13.78 -12.43
CA PRO A 74 4.76 13.98 -13.54
C PRO A 74 3.84 12.78 -13.75
N ARG A 75 2.60 13.03 -14.18
CA ARG A 75 1.60 12.02 -14.47
C ARG A 75 1.05 12.21 -15.87
N SER A 76 1.05 11.12 -16.64
CA SER A 76 0.45 11.09 -17.98
C SER A 76 -0.98 10.58 -17.92
N LEU A 77 -1.80 11.02 -18.89
CA LEU A 77 -3.16 10.50 -19.03
C LEU A 77 -3.13 8.98 -19.24
N GLY A 78 -3.99 8.25 -18.56
CA GLY A 78 -4.06 6.78 -18.61
C GLY A 78 -3.02 6.05 -17.75
N GLN A 79 -2.04 6.75 -17.16
CA GLN A 79 -1.02 6.14 -16.33
C GLN A 79 -1.60 5.62 -15.01
N GLY A 80 -1.49 4.29 -14.78
CA GLY A 80 -1.77 3.69 -13.47
C GLY A 80 -0.54 3.81 -12.55
N PHE A 81 -0.76 4.14 -11.27
CA PHE A 81 0.31 4.22 -10.26
C PHE A 81 -0.24 3.93 -8.86
N GLY A 82 0.68 3.74 -7.91
CA GLY A 82 0.35 3.35 -6.54
C GLY A 82 0.16 1.84 -6.39
N VAL A 83 0.10 1.41 -5.13
CA VAL A 83 -0.08 0.00 -4.75
C VAL A 83 -1.09 -0.11 -3.61
N ASN A 84 -1.89 -1.17 -3.62
CA ASN A 84 -2.94 -1.39 -2.63
C ASN A 84 -2.37 -1.82 -1.27
N THR A 85 -1.23 -2.50 -1.29
CA THR A 85 -0.55 -2.99 -0.08
C THR A 85 0.93 -2.66 -0.14
N VAL A 86 1.52 -2.39 1.01
CA VAL A 86 2.95 -2.10 1.15
C VAL A 86 3.57 -3.03 2.18
N THR A 87 4.72 -3.60 1.85
CA THR A 87 5.59 -4.29 2.79
C THR A 87 6.78 -3.40 3.08
N LEU A 88 6.97 -3.02 4.35
CA LEU A 88 8.11 -2.18 4.74
C LEU A 88 9.41 -2.98 4.67
N SER A 89 10.40 -2.43 4.00
CA SER A 89 11.77 -2.94 4.05
C SER A 89 12.50 -2.45 5.30
N GLY A 90 13.58 -3.13 5.69
CA GLY A 90 14.38 -2.73 6.86
C GLY A 90 14.94 -1.30 6.79
N THR A 91 15.14 -0.76 5.58
CA THR A 91 15.58 0.63 5.38
C THR A 91 14.48 1.66 5.54
N GLN A 92 13.21 1.24 5.50
CA GLN A 92 12.02 2.09 5.66
C GLN A 92 11.52 2.13 7.11
N ILE A 93 12.05 1.25 7.96
CA ILE A 93 11.74 1.20 9.39
C ILE A 93 12.76 2.08 10.12
N PRO A 94 12.34 3.03 10.97
CA PRO A 94 13.26 3.81 11.77
C PRO A 94 14.19 2.91 12.59
N GLN A 95 15.47 3.29 12.69
CA GLN A 95 16.40 2.57 13.54
C GLN A 95 15.93 2.62 14.99
N HIS A 96 15.81 1.47 15.59
CA HIS A 96 15.46 1.33 16.99
C HIS A 96 16.30 0.22 17.63
N ASN A 97 16.46 0.23 18.97
CA ASN A 97 17.14 -0.80 19.75
C ASN A 97 16.26 -1.26 20.91
N HIS A 98 16.55 -2.46 21.39
CA HIS A 98 15.90 -3.02 22.57
C HIS A 98 16.91 -3.04 23.72
N GLY A 99 16.57 -2.36 24.81
CA GLY A 99 17.41 -2.38 26.01
C GLY A 99 17.12 -3.63 26.86
N VAL A 100 18.15 -4.38 27.19
CA VAL A 100 18.07 -5.44 28.21
C VAL A 100 18.44 -4.82 29.56
N ARG A 101 17.56 -4.90 30.54
CA ARG A 101 17.84 -4.48 31.91
C ARG A 101 18.19 -5.68 32.76
N ILE A 102 19.32 -5.59 33.43
CA ILE A 102 19.79 -6.60 34.40
C ILE A 102 19.73 -5.95 35.77
N TYR A 103 19.16 -6.65 36.73
CA TYR A 103 18.99 -6.15 38.08
C TYR A 103 20.05 -6.78 39.01
N ALA A 104 20.64 -6.00 39.91
CA ALA A 104 21.43 -6.53 40.99
C ALA A 104 20.50 -6.91 42.17
N GLN A 105 20.52 -8.16 42.59
CA GLN A 105 19.74 -8.64 43.74
C GLN A 105 20.66 -9.13 44.82
N ASN A 106 20.74 -8.36 45.91
CA ASN A 106 21.64 -8.66 47.05
C ASN A 106 21.03 -9.65 48.03
N ASN A 107 19.71 -9.81 48.03
CA ASN A 107 19.05 -10.74 48.96
C ASN A 107 18.97 -12.13 48.33
N ALA A 108 19.65 -13.09 48.97
CA ALA A 108 19.75 -14.48 48.50
C ALA A 108 18.37 -15.19 48.48
N THR A 109 17.46 -14.83 49.39
CA THR A 109 16.12 -15.45 49.47
C THR A 109 15.20 -15.06 48.34
N LEU A 110 15.50 -13.95 47.63
CA LEU A 110 14.72 -13.47 46.48
C LEU A 110 15.30 -13.95 45.13
N ARG A 111 16.35 -14.81 45.17
CA ARG A 111 16.93 -15.37 43.94
C ARG A 111 16.29 -16.71 43.64
N SER A 112 16.00 -16.94 42.37
CA SER A 112 15.52 -18.22 41.87
C SER A 112 16.49 -18.75 40.80
N GLY A 113 16.76 -20.03 40.82
CA GLY A 113 17.49 -20.71 39.73
C GLY A 113 16.63 -21.01 38.50
N THR A 114 15.34 -20.76 38.62
CA THR A 114 14.37 -20.96 37.52
C THR A 114 13.69 -19.65 37.19
N PRO A 115 13.30 -19.43 35.90
CA PRO A 115 12.53 -18.27 35.52
C PRO A 115 11.23 -18.16 36.33
N GLN A 116 10.93 -16.97 36.84
CA GLN A 116 9.71 -16.66 37.59
C GLN A 116 8.88 -15.65 36.84
N VAL A 117 7.56 -15.72 37.02
CA VAL A 117 6.64 -14.69 36.48
C VAL A 117 7.00 -13.34 37.09
N ASN A 118 7.19 -12.32 36.27
CA ASN A 118 7.69 -10.99 36.66
C ASN A 118 9.13 -10.96 37.23
N GLY A 119 9.89 -12.04 37.08
CA GLY A 119 11.29 -12.10 37.44
C GLY A 119 12.18 -11.47 36.36
N GLY A 120 13.09 -10.59 36.75
CA GLY A 120 14.14 -10.05 35.88
C GLY A 120 15.45 -10.87 35.98
N LEU A 121 16.26 -10.78 34.91
CA LEU A 121 17.64 -11.30 34.98
C LEU A 121 18.44 -10.56 36.07
N SER A 122 19.05 -11.32 36.98
CA SER A 122 19.85 -10.78 38.06
C SER A 122 21.31 -11.21 37.90
N VAL A 123 22.22 -10.28 38.12
CA VAL A 123 23.63 -10.60 38.32
C VAL A 123 23.90 -10.96 39.79
N SER A 124 24.80 -11.91 40.00
CA SER A 124 25.25 -12.24 41.38
C SER A 124 25.96 -11.03 41.97
N SER A 125 25.54 -10.61 43.17
CA SER A 125 26.19 -9.53 43.95
C SER A 125 27.30 -10.07 44.88
N ASN A 126 27.71 -11.31 44.70
CA ASN A 126 28.83 -11.82 45.48
C ASN A 126 30.12 -11.09 45.08
N ALA A 127 30.89 -10.58 46.02
CA ALA A 127 32.13 -9.83 45.79
C ALA A 127 33.17 -10.59 44.94
N THR A 128 33.03 -11.91 44.83
CA THR A 128 33.89 -12.78 44.01
C THR A 128 33.30 -13.11 42.61
N ALA A 129 32.06 -12.73 42.35
CA ALA A 129 31.41 -12.97 41.04
C ALA A 129 31.54 -11.75 40.14
N THR A 130 32.44 -11.84 39.18
CA THR A 130 32.59 -10.82 38.15
C THR A 130 31.56 -11.05 37.03
N SER A 131 30.67 -10.09 36.86
CA SER A 131 29.60 -10.13 35.80
C SER A 131 30.15 -9.88 34.39
N PHE A 132 31.39 -9.36 34.31
CA PHE A 132 32.06 -9.08 33.03
C PHE A 132 33.48 -9.67 33.07
N ARG A 133 33.85 -10.35 32.02
CA ARG A 133 35.18 -10.93 31.84
C ARG A 133 35.92 -10.18 30.76
N PRO A 134 36.88 -9.30 31.07
CA PRO A 134 37.63 -8.59 30.08
C PRO A 134 38.54 -9.54 29.27
N GLY A 135 38.61 -9.33 27.97
CA GLY A 135 39.59 -10.01 27.10
C GLY A 135 39.26 -11.44 26.68
N THR A 136 38.05 -11.95 26.94
CA THR A 136 37.63 -13.28 26.50
C THR A 136 36.40 -13.17 25.59
N ALA A 137 36.42 -13.86 24.43
CA ALA A 137 35.23 -13.97 23.59
C ALA A 137 34.09 -14.67 24.34
N PRO A 138 32.82 -14.26 24.15
CA PRO A 138 31.69 -14.95 24.73
C PRO A 138 31.69 -16.43 24.33
N ASN A 139 31.58 -17.33 25.29
CA ASN A 139 31.55 -18.78 25.08
C ASN A 139 30.15 -19.37 25.16
N THR A 140 29.17 -18.55 25.45
CA THR A 140 27.74 -18.89 25.49
C THR A 140 26.91 -17.75 24.90
N GLN A 141 25.83 -18.12 24.25
CA GLN A 141 24.82 -17.17 23.75
C GLN A 141 23.60 -17.29 24.65
N PHE A 142 22.89 -16.16 24.82
CA PHE A 142 21.54 -16.21 25.35
C PHE A 142 20.65 -17.05 24.44
N ALA A 143 19.60 -17.67 25.02
CA ALA A 143 18.64 -18.42 24.21
C ALA A 143 18.16 -17.55 23.01
N PRO A 144 18.08 -18.11 21.81
CA PRO A 144 17.66 -17.33 20.62
C PRO A 144 16.33 -16.61 20.78
N ASN A 145 15.46 -17.12 21.65
CA ASN A 145 14.14 -16.56 21.94
C ASN A 145 14.09 -15.58 23.12
N MET A 146 15.24 -15.22 23.69
CA MET A 146 15.31 -14.31 24.85
C MET A 146 14.79 -12.89 24.49
N ILE A 147 15.07 -12.44 23.27
CA ILE A 147 14.47 -11.26 22.68
C ILE A 147 13.60 -11.79 21.56
N GLN A 148 12.30 -11.82 21.77
CA GLN A 148 11.38 -12.27 20.71
C GLN A 148 11.52 -11.36 19.49
N PRO A 149 11.52 -11.93 18.28
CA PRO A 149 11.44 -11.13 17.07
C PRO A 149 10.16 -10.29 17.12
N ASN A 150 10.28 -9.03 16.72
CA ASN A 150 9.14 -8.14 16.61
C ASN A 150 8.07 -8.77 15.70
N ALA A 151 6.84 -8.88 16.19
CA ALA A 151 5.71 -9.49 15.49
C ALA A 151 5.32 -8.81 14.15
N GLY A 152 5.97 -7.71 13.78
CA GLY A 152 5.74 -6.98 12.55
C GLY A 152 6.30 -7.62 11.27
N GLY A 153 7.17 -8.60 11.39
CA GLY A 153 7.90 -9.48 10.44
C GLY A 153 7.61 -9.43 8.94
N GLY A 154 7.70 -8.28 8.30
CA GLY A 154 7.66 -8.21 6.84
C GLY A 154 6.29 -8.52 6.22
N GLN A 155 5.21 -8.47 6.98
CA GLN A 155 3.87 -8.66 6.43
C GLN A 155 3.38 -7.39 5.73
N PRO A 156 2.71 -7.52 4.56
CA PRO A 156 2.12 -6.38 3.87
C PRO A 156 0.95 -5.80 4.69
N HIS A 157 0.84 -4.48 4.71
CA HIS A 157 -0.30 -3.78 5.28
C HIS A 157 -1.05 -3.01 4.20
N GLN A 158 -2.33 -2.70 4.45
CA GLN A 158 -3.17 -1.92 3.55
C GLN A 158 -2.63 -0.49 3.44
N ASN A 159 -2.47 -0.03 2.19
CA ASN A 159 -1.98 1.32 1.86
C ASN A 159 -3.08 2.20 1.22
N GLN A 160 -4.31 1.71 1.20
CA GLN A 160 -5.44 2.45 0.68
C GLN A 160 -6.05 3.34 1.76
N GLN A 161 -6.37 4.58 1.40
CA GLN A 161 -7.20 5.44 2.24
C GLN A 161 -8.63 4.87 2.34
N PRO A 162 -9.42 5.21 3.38
CA PRO A 162 -10.84 4.89 3.41
C PRO A 162 -11.54 5.44 2.17
N TYR A 163 -12.30 4.62 1.46
CA TYR A 163 -13.06 5.03 0.27
C TYR A 163 -14.43 4.35 0.24
N LEU A 164 -15.36 5.00 -0.47
CA LEU A 164 -16.69 4.47 -0.75
C LEU A 164 -16.76 4.09 -2.23
N GLY A 165 -17.19 2.86 -2.52
CA GLY A 165 -17.38 2.39 -3.88
C GLY A 165 -18.57 3.08 -4.54
N VAL A 166 -18.33 3.77 -5.65
CA VAL A 166 -19.35 4.31 -6.56
C VAL A 166 -19.00 3.91 -7.98
N ASN A 167 -20.00 3.86 -8.87
CA ASN A 167 -19.77 3.51 -10.26
C ASN A 167 -19.32 4.73 -11.06
N PHE A 168 -18.21 4.57 -11.77
CA PHE A 168 -17.75 5.52 -12.77
C PHE A 168 -18.21 5.02 -14.14
N CYS A 169 -18.93 5.85 -14.90
CA CYS A 169 -19.36 5.52 -16.24
C CYS A 169 -18.86 6.58 -17.23
N ILE A 170 -18.56 6.14 -18.45
CA ILE A 170 -18.14 6.98 -19.58
C ILE A 170 -19.26 7.02 -20.62
N ALA A 171 -19.54 8.21 -21.16
CA ALA A 171 -20.53 8.39 -22.21
C ALA A 171 -20.00 7.88 -23.55
N LEU A 172 -20.68 6.91 -24.14
CA LEU A 172 -20.43 6.38 -25.48
C LEU A 172 -21.10 7.21 -26.56
N GLN A 173 -22.16 7.93 -26.18
CA GLN A 173 -23.01 8.72 -27.07
C GLN A 173 -23.25 10.11 -26.46
N GLY A 174 -23.27 11.14 -27.30
CA GLY A 174 -23.46 12.51 -26.85
C GLY A 174 -22.95 13.52 -27.87
N ILE A 175 -22.64 14.72 -27.40
CA ILE A 175 -22.06 15.78 -28.22
C ILE A 175 -20.55 15.53 -28.37
N TYR A 176 -20.03 15.62 -29.58
CA TYR A 176 -18.61 15.54 -29.82
C TYR A 176 -17.95 16.84 -29.32
N PRO A 177 -16.97 16.76 -28.38
CA PRO A 177 -16.30 17.95 -27.88
C PRO A 177 -15.46 18.59 -29.01
N SER A 178 -15.63 19.89 -29.22
CA SER A 178 -14.81 20.65 -30.17
C SER A 178 -13.46 20.99 -29.46
N PHE A 179 -12.36 20.81 -30.19
CA PHE A 179 -11.09 21.42 -29.81
C PHE A 179 -11.18 22.95 -29.94
N PRO A 180 -10.59 23.71 -29.02
CA PRO A 180 -10.50 25.18 -29.17
C PRO A 180 -9.62 25.58 -30.34
#